data_b6365c8626888643930b2294b976d13e
#
_entry.id   b6365c8626888643930b2294b976d13e
#
_cell.length_a   1.000
_cell.length_b   1.000
_cell.length_c   1.000
_cell.angle_alpha   90.00
_cell.angle_beta   90.00
_cell.angle_gamma   90.00
#
_symmetry.space_group_name_H-M   'P 1'
#
loop_
_entity.id
_entity.type
_entity.pdbx_description
1 polymer ?
#
loop_
_entity_poly.entity_id
_entity_poly.type
_entity_poly.pdbx_seq_one_letter_code
_entity_poly.pdbx_strand_id
1 'polypeptide(L)'
;MSEAGFYESLVTLESEGTAFVFVILTESLGSTPQDAGAKMLVTRAGLHTGTVGGGKVEAKAIGLAQELLTAGSPAPRFVNWALRTDVGMTCGGSVKLYFEPHAGGGAGAAWPIWIFGAGHVVQALVPVLAPLDCQLTVVDPRRE
;
A
#
# COMPACT_ATOMS: atom_id res chain seq x y z
N MET A 1 6.63 18.70 -4.03
CA MET A 1 7.22 17.44 -4.53
C MET A 1 6.56 17.12 -5.85
N SER A 2 7.30 16.65 -6.85
CA SER A 2 6.73 16.22 -8.13
C SER A 2 5.97 14.90 -7.95
N GLU A 3 5.00 14.63 -8.82
CA GLU A 3 4.27 13.37 -8.81
C GLU A 3 5.22 12.17 -9.06
N ALA A 4 6.22 12.33 -9.92
CA ALA A 4 7.27 11.34 -10.15
C ALA A 4 8.01 10.97 -8.85
N GLY A 5 8.46 11.93 -8.06
CA GLY A 5 9.15 11.67 -6.79
C GLY A 5 8.28 10.99 -5.73
N PHE A 6 6.95 11.15 -5.80
CA PHE A 6 6.03 10.40 -4.96
C PHE A 6 6.05 8.91 -5.30
N TYR A 7 5.94 8.56 -6.58
CA TYR A 7 5.95 7.16 -7.02
C TYR A 7 7.33 6.51 -6.85
N GLU A 8 8.43 7.26 -6.98
CA GLU A 8 9.77 6.77 -6.65
C GLU A 8 9.88 6.36 -5.17
N SER A 9 9.32 7.19 -4.27
CA SER A 9 9.26 6.86 -2.84
C SER A 9 8.42 5.60 -2.56
N LEU A 10 7.30 5.41 -3.27
CA LEU A 10 6.47 4.22 -3.15
C LEU A 10 7.24 2.96 -3.57
N VAL A 11 7.88 3.00 -4.75
CA VAL A 11 8.70 1.88 -5.25
C VAL A 11 9.85 1.57 -4.30
N THR A 12 10.47 2.59 -3.71
CA THR A 12 11.54 2.41 -2.72
C THR A 12 11.03 1.66 -1.49
N LEU A 13 9.92 2.09 -0.90
CA LEU A 13 9.32 1.42 0.27
C LEU A 13 8.97 -0.04 -0.04
N GLU A 14 8.38 -0.30 -1.21
CA GLU A 14 8.09 -1.66 -1.67
C GLU A 14 9.36 -2.51 -1.79
N SER A 15 10.40 -1.99 -2.46
CA SER A 15 11.65 -2.72 -2.67
C SER A 15 12.41 -3.00 -1.37
N GLU A 16 12.34 -2.09 -0.41
CA GLU A 16 12.92 -2.24 0.92
C GLU A 16 12.11 -3.15 1.85
N GLY A 17 10.91 -3.57 1.42
CA GLY A 17 10.00 -4.33 2.25
C GLY A 17 9.49 -3.56 3.47
N THR A 18 9.49 -2.24 3.40
CA THR A 18 9.00 -1.38 4.48
C THR A 18 7.48 -1.33 4.45
N ALA A 19 6.84 -1.68 5.57
CA ALA A 19 5.38 -1.59 5.67
C ALA A 19 4.92 -0.12 5.66
N PHE A 20 3.92 0.17 4.85
CA PHE A 20 3.35 1.52 4.74
C PHE A 20 1.85 1.47 4.42
N VAL A 21 1.18 2.61 4.57
CA VAL A 21 -0.18 2.83 4.07
C VAL A 21 -0.14 3.90 2.99
N PHE A 22 -0.70 3.58 1.83
CA PHE A 22 -0.99 4.55 0.79
C PHE A 22 -2.34 5.18 1.08
N VAL A 23 -2.37 6.50 1.22
CA VAL A 23 -3.59 7.26 1.51
C VAL A 23 -3.91 8.17 0.34
N ILE A 24 -5.15 8.09 -0.15
CA ILE A 24 -5.65 8.92 -1.25
C ILE A 24 -6.89 9.67 -0.79
N LEU A 25 -6.92 10.97 -1.05
CA LEU A 25 -8.12 11.80 -0.97
C LEU A 25 -8.97 11.55 -2.22
N THR A 26 -10.04 10.78 -2.09
CA THR A 26 -10.87 10.35 -3.22
C THR A 26 -12.00 11.33 -3.54
N GLU A 27 -12.44 12.10 -2.56
CA GLU A 27 -13.51 13.11 -2.74
C GLU A 27 -13.29 14.25 -1.75
N SER A 28 -13.48 15.48 -2.22
CA SER A 28 -13.48 16.68 -1.40
C SER A 28 -14.74 17.49 -1.73
N LEU A 29 -15.51 17.89 -0.71
CA LEU A 29 -16.74 18.66 -0.85
C LEU A 29 -16.70 19.90 0.05
N GLY A 30 -17.09 21.03 -0.53
CA GLY A 30 -17.08 22.32 0.17
C GLY A 30 -15.67 22.89 0.37
N SER A 31 -15.44 23.59 1.46
CA SER A 31 -14.13 24.19 1.76
C SER A 31 -13.20 23.14 2.37
N THR A 32 -12.25 22.67 1.58
CA THR A 32 -11.27 21.64 1.93
C THR A 32 -9.85 22.15 1.71
N PRO A 33 -8.85 21.67 2.47
CA PRO A 33 -7.46 22.13 2.34
C PRO A 33 -6.73 21.53 1.11
N GLN A 34 -7.26 20.48 0.52
CA GLN A 34 -6.75 19.83 -0.69
C GLN A 34 -7.88 19.31 -1.56
N ASP A 35 -7.58 19.10 -2.84
CA ASP A 35 -8.48 18.54 -3.83
C ASP A 35 -8.36 17.01 -3.91
N ALA A 36 -9.40 16.37 -4.47
CA ALA A 36 -9.37 14.95 -4.78
C ALA A 36 -8.16 14.61 -5.66
N GLY A 37 -7.53 13.47 -5.39
CA GLY A 37 -6.27 13.05 -6.01
C GLY A 37 -5.03 13.35 -5.15
N ALA A 38 -5.14 14.17 -4.11
CA ALA A 38 -4.06 14.34 -3.14
C ALA A 38 -3.73 13.01 -2.45
N LYS A 39 -2.45 12.75 -2.23
CA LYS A 39 -1.96 11.45 -1.73
C LYS A 39 -0.80 11.60 -0.76
N MET A 40 -0.67 10.63 0.14
CA MET A 40 0.48 10.53 1.03
C MET A 40 0.85 9.07 1.30
N LEU A 41 2.11 8.83 1.64
CA LEU A 41 2.64 7.57 2.16
C LEU A 41 2.94 7.72 3.64
N VAL A 42 2.44 6.80 4.44
CA VAL A 42 2.62 6.78 5.90
C VAL A 42 3.27 5.47 6.29
N THR A 43 4.38 5.54 7.00
CA THR A 43 5.06 4.38 7.61
C THR A 43 4.76 4.31 9.10
N ARG A 44 5.27 3.30 9.79
CA ARG A 44 5.19 3.24 11.26
C ARG A 44 5.87 4.43 11.94
N ALA A 45 6.88 5.03 11.30
CA ALA A 45 7.55 6.23 11.82
C ALA A 45 6.74 7.52 11.64
N GLY A 46 5.66 7.49 10.83
CA GLY A 46 4.82 8.63 10.52
C GLY A 46 4.75 8.94 9.03
N LEU A 47 4.47 10.21 8.70
CA LEU A 47 4.43 10.67 7.30
C LEU A 47 5.80 10.45 6.63
N HIS A 48 5.80 9.68 5.55
CA HIS A 48 6.98 9.49 4.73
C HIS A 48 7.05 10.54 3.63
N THR A 49 5.95 10.74 2.89
CA THR A 49 5.89 11.72 1.80
C THR A 49 4.45 12.03 1.40
N GLY A 50 4.25 13.16 0.72
CA GLY A 50 2.94 13.61 0.24
C GLY A 50 2.13 14.37 1.27
N THR A 51 0.87 14.66 0.95
CA THR A 51 -0.09 15.34 1.85
C THR A 51 -1.52 15.10 1.38
N VAL A 52 -2.44 15.04 2.32
CA VAL A 52 -3.90 14.98 2.05
C VAL A 52 -4.64 16.19 2.63
N GLY A 53 -3.90 17.27 2.98
CA GLY A 53 -4.54 18.51 3.40
C GLY A 53 -3.84 19.25 4.53
N GLY A 54 -2.80 18.68 5.11
CA GLY A 54 -2.06 19.29 6.22
C GLY A 54 -2.87 19.41 7.53
N GLY A 55 -2.23 19.91 8.56
CA GLY A 55 -2.85 20.20 9.84
C GLY A 55 -3.56 19.02 10.47
N LYS A 56 -4.76 19.24 11.00
CA LYS A 56 -5.51 18.25 11.78
C LYS A 56 -6.00 17.05 10.95
N VAL A 57 -6.40 17.26 9.69
CA VAL A 57 -6.86 16.15 8.84
C VAL A 57 -5.72 15.20 8.54
N GLU A 58 -4.54 15.71 8.26
CA GLU A 58 -3.35 14.92 8.01
C GLU A 58 -2.89 14.17 9.27
N ALA A 59 -2.83 14.85 10.42
CA ALA A 59 -2.50 14.21 11.69
C ALA A 59 -3.45 13.06 12.03
N LYS A 60 -4.76 13.23 11.83
CA LYS A 60 -5.76 12.18 12.02
C LYS A 60 -5.57 11.03 11.04
N ALA A 61 -5.25 11.32 9.77
CA ALA A 61 -5.02 10.31 8.76
C ALA A 61 -3.72 9.53 9.02
N ILE A 62 -2.65 10.18 9.49
CA ILE A 62 -1.41 9.51 9.91
C ILE A 62 -1.70 8.55 11.07
N GLY A 63 -2.44 8.99 12.10
CA GLY A 63 -2.79 8.14 13.23
C GLY A 63 -3.55 6.88 12.80
N LEU A 64 -4.58 7.03 11.95
CA LEU A 64 -5.33 5.88 11.42
C LEU A 64 -4.44 4.96 10.57
N ALA A 65 -3.55 5.49 9.75
CA ALA A 65 -2.63 4.71 8.96
C ALA A 65 -1.67 3.87 9.86
N GLN A 66 -1.16 4.46 10.92
CA GLN A 66 -0.31 3.77 11.90
C GLN A 66 -1.07 2.67 12.66
N GLU A 67 -2.35 2.91 13.01
CA GLU A 67 -3.24 1.88 13.59
C GLU A 67 -3.41 0.70 12.64
N LEU A 68 -3.63 0.94 11.34
CA LEU A 68 -3.74 -0.10 10.33
C LEU A 68 -2.46 -0.92 10.20
N LEU A 69 -1.29 -0.28 10.28
CA LEU A 69 0.01 -0.99 10.23
C LEU A 69 0.30 -1.83 11.48
N THR A 70 -0.37 -1.56 12.59
CA THR A 70 -0.23 -2.35 13.82
C THR A 70 -1.25 -3.48 13.91
N ALA A 71 -2.31 -3.44 13.10
CA ALA A 71 -3.29 -4.51 13.03
C ALA A 71 -2.67 -5.79 12.43
N GLY A 72 -3.03 -6.95 12.97
CA GLY A 72 -2.47 -8.24 12.53
C GLY A 72 -2.87 -8.67 11.12
N SER A 73 -3.92 -8.07 10.56
CA SER A 73 -4.37 -8.28 9.17
C SER A 73 -4.93 -6.95 8.65
N PRO A 74 -4.09 -6.07 8.12
CA PRO A 74 -4.51 -4.77 7.65
C PRO A 74 -5.36 -4.91 6.39
N ALA A 75 -6.62 -4.47 6.45
CA ALA A 75 -7.53 -4.40 5.31
C ALA A 75 -7.67 -2.96 4.82
N PRO A 76 -7.85 -2.74 3.51
CA PRO A 76 -8.16 -1.42 2.98
C PRO A 76 -9.39 -0.80 3.65
N ARG A 77 -9.37 0.53 3.82
CA ARG A 77 -10.43 1.24 4.52
C ARG A 77 -10.82 2.53 3.80
N PHE A 78 -12.12 2.74 3.65
CA PHE A 78 -12.68 4.05 3.31
C PHE A 78 -13.16 4.76 4.56
N VAL A 79 -12.90 6.06 4.63
CA VAL A 79 -13.43 6.95 5.67
C VAL A 79 -14.05 8.18 5.04
N ASN A 80 -15.07 8.71 5.69
CA ASN A 80 -15.69 9.98 5.33
C ASN A 80 -15.69 10.86 6.57
N TRP A 81 -14.98 12.00 6.51
CA TRP A 81 -14.88 12.93 7.63
C TRP A 81 -15.45 14.28 7.29
N ALA A 82 -16.39 14.73 8.10
CA ALA A 82 -16.79 16.13 8.15
C ALA A 82 -15.69 16.91 8.90
N LEU A 83 -15.05 17.87 8.24
CA LEU A 83 -13.86 18.56 8.76
C LEU A 83 -14.12 19.27 10.08
N ARG A 84 -15.32 19.82 10.27
CA ARG A 84 -15.67 20.53 11.50
C ARG A 84 -15.90 19.59 12.68
N THR A 85 -16.72 18.55 12.51
CA THR A 85 -17.15 17.67 13.60
C THR A 85 -16.17 16.55 13.88
N ASP A 86 -15.65 15.92 12.84
CA ASP A 86 -14.85 14.70 12.99
C ASP A 86 -13.35 14.99 13.14
N VAL A 87 -12.91 16.15 12.63
CA VAL A 87 -11.50 16.57 12.63
C VAL A 87 -11.26 17.76 13.54
N GLY A 88 -12.31 18.54 13.86
CA GLY A 88 -12.19 19.75 14.69
C GLY A 88 -11.50 20.91 13.96
N MET A 89 -11.76 21.05 12.66
CA MET A 89 -11.29 22.16 11.83
C MET A 89 -12.36 23.26 11.74
N THR A 90 -11.94 24.47 11.37
CA THR A 90 -12.86 25.59 11.09
C THR A 90 -13.54 25.46 9.72
N CYS A 91 -12.94 24.70 8.80
CA CYS A 91 -13.49 24.43 7.47
C CYS A 91 -14.78 23.62 7.56
N GLY A 92 -15.80 24.01 6.76
CA GLY A 92 -17.11 23.37 6.75
C GLY A 92 -17.26 22.23 5.71
N GLY A 93 -16.18 21.81 5.07
CA GLY A 93 -16.21 20.77 4.05
C GLY A 93 -16.16 19.35 4.61
N SER A 94 -16.18 18.38 3.73
CA SER A 94 -15.96 16.97 4.03
C SER A 94 -14.97 16.34 3.06
N VAL A 95 -14.30 15.29 3.51
CA VAL A 95 -13.30 14.56 2.74
C VAL A 95 -13.56 13.06 2.82
N LYS A 96 -13.42 12.36 1.68
CA LYS A 96 -13.35 10.91 1.66
C LYS A 96 -11.93 10.48 1.38
N LEU A 97 -11.43 9.59 2.20
CA LEU A 97 -10.07 9.05 2.11
C LEU A 97 -10.13 7.54 1.97
N TYR A 98 -9.27 7.03 1.10
CA TYR A 98 -8.99 5.61 0.96
C TYR A 98 -7.62 5.32 1.53
N PHE A 99 -7.55 4.30 2.38
CA PHE A 99 -6.33 3.80 3.00
C PHE A 99 -6.05 2.40 2.46
N GLU A 100 -4.90 2.23 1.85
CA GLU A 100 -4.42 0.96 1.32
C GLU A 100 -3.16 0.52 2.07
N PRO A 101 -3.28 -0.42 3.02
CA PRO A 101 -2.12 -0.92 3.75
C PRO A 101 -1.31 -1.90 2.90
N HIS A 102 0.01 -1.70 2.92
CA HIS A 102 1.01 -2.59 2.35
C HIS A 102 1.83 -3.19 3.50
N ALA A 103 1.76 -4.50 3.66
CA ALA A 103 2.32 -5.18 4.84
C ALA A 103 3.86 -5.11 4.94
N GLY A 104 4.53 -4.72 3.85
CA GLY A 104 5.98 -4.87 3.75
C GLY A 104 6.38 -6.36 3.71
N GLY A 105 7.50 -6.68 3.16
CA GLY A 105 7.91 -8.09 3.05
C GLY A 105 8.89 -8.34 1.91
N GLY A 106 9.37 -7.27 1.30
CA GLY A 106 10.17 -7.32 0.08
C GLY A 106 9.30 -7.52 -1.17
N ALA A 107 9.82 -7.18 -2.31
CA ALA A 107 9.21 -7.26 -3.62
C ALA A 107 8.23 -8.43 -3.71
N GLY A 108 6.96 -8.11 -3.87
CA GLY A 108 5.73 -8.87 -3.70
C GLY A 108 5.96 -10.35 -3.48
N ALA A 109 5.39 -10.93 -2.44
CA ALA A 109 5.59 -12.34 -2.13
C ALA A 109 5.54 -13.11 -3.45
N ALA A 110 6.71 -13.53 -3.93
CA ALA A 110 6.86 -14.15 -5.23
C ALA A 110 5.75 -15.19 -5.38
N TRP A 111 4.92 -15.07 -6.38
CA TRP A 111 3.74 -15.93 -6.58
C TRP A 111 4.15 -17.39 -6.42
N PRO A 112 3.71 -18.12 -5.36
CA PRO A 112 4.17 -19.47 -5.12
C PRO A 112 3.53 -20.42 -6.13
N ILE A 113 4.36 -21.06 -6.95
CA ILE A 113 3.94 -22.08 -7.92
C ILE A 113 4.51 -23.42 -7.47
N TRP A 114 3.63 -24.36 -7.16
CA TRP A 114 3.99 -25.73 -6.83
C TRP A 114 3.73 -26.62 -8.03
N ILE A 115 4.77 -27.36 -8.48
CA ILE A 115 4.68 -28.29 -9.60
C ILE A 115 4.96 -29.70 -9.08
N PHE A 116 4.05 -30.61 -9.31
CA PHE A 116 4.20 -31.99 -8.89
C PHE A 116 4.61 -32.87 -10.09
N GLY A 117 5.80 -33.51 -9.99
CA GLY A 117 6.47 -34.24 -11.02
C GLY A 117 7.58 -33.44 -11.69
N ALA A 118 8.70 -34.09 -12.09
CA ALA A 118 9.85 -33.49 -12.76
C ALA A 118 10.08 -34.06 -14.17
N GLY A 119 9.00 -34.44 -14.87
CA GLY A 119 9.07 -34.98 -16.23
C GLY A 119 9.41 -33.92 -17.28
N HIS A 120 9.50 -34.34 -18.54
CA HIS A 120 9.93 -33.48 -19.66
C HIS A 120 9.11 -32.19 -19.81
N VAL A 121 7.81 -32.24 -19.51
CA VAL A 121 6.94 -31.04 -19.53
C VAL A 121 7.41 -30.00 -18.51
N VAL A 122 7.73 -30.44 -17.29
CA VAL A 122 8.19 -29.53 -16.21
C VAL A 122 9.58 -28.99 -16.53
N GLN A 123 10.46 -29.80 -17.09
CA GLN A 123 11.79 -29.37 -17.53
C GLN A 123 11.71 -28.26 -18.61
N ALA A 124 10.71 -28.30 -19.49
CA ALA A 124 10.47 -27.27 -20.48
C ALA A 124 9.74 -26.03 -19.86
N LEU A 125 8.91 -26.24 -18.84
CA LEU A 125 8.11 -25.19 -18.22
C LEU A 125 8.93 -24.31 -17.27
N VAL A 126 9.84 -24.91 -16.49
CA VAL A 126 10.67 -24.17 -15.50
C VAL A 126 11.44 -23.00 -16.12
N PRO A 127 12.14 -23.13 -17.27
CA PRO A 127 12.81 -22.00 -17.91
C PRO A 127 11.88 -20.86 -18.36
N VAL A 128 10.61 -21.18 -18.64
CA VAL A 128 9.58 -20.20 -19.04
C VAL A 128 9.05 -19.43 -17.82
N LEU A 129 8.94 -20.09 -16.67
CA LEU A 129 8.45 -19.49 -15.44
C LEU A 129 9.56 -18.79 -14.64
N ALA A 130 10.80 -19.24 -14.74
CA ALA A 130 11.92 -18.70 -13.96
C ALA A 130 12.16 -17.17 -14.11
N PRO A 131 11.91 -16.53 -15.27
CA PRO A 131 12.02 -15.08 -15.40
C PRO A 131 10.86 -14.30 -14.78
N LEU A 132 9.76 -14.97 -14.39
CA LEU A 132 8.61 -14.34 -13.75
C LEU A 132 8.88 -14.16 -12.26
N ASP A 133 8.23 -13.17 -11.66
CA ASP A 133 8.30 -12.93 -10.22
C ASP A 133 7.50 -13.99 -9.46
N CYS A 134 8.01 -15.22 -9.46
CA CYS A 134 7.36 -16.36 -8.83
C CYS A 134 8.38 -17.24 -8.08
N GLN A 135 7.91 -17.86 -7.00
CA GLN A 135 8.67 -18.86 -6.25
C GLN A 135 8.29 -20.25 -6.74
N LEU A 136 9.16 -20.86 -7.57
CA LEU A 136 8.94 -22.20 -8.10
C LEU A 136 9.39 -23.27 -7.12
N THR A 137 8.49 -24.20 -6.80
CA THR A 137 8.80 -25.41 -6.04
C THR A 137 8.39 -26.62 -6.87
N VAL A 138 9.36 -27.46 -7.23
CA VAL A 138 9.11 -28.72 -7.95
C VAL A 138 9.25 -29.87 -6.97
N VAL A 139 8.22 -30.70 -6.85
CA VAL A 139 8.17 -31.90 -6.01
C VAL A 139 8.07 -33.14 -6.86
N ASP A 140 9.05 -34.03 -6.76
CA ASP A 140 9.04 -35.32 -7.45
C ASP A 140 9.41 -36.43 -6.45
N PRO A 141 8.64 -37.52 -6.36
CA PRO A 141 8.92 -38.61 -5.44
C PRO A 141 10.07 -39.51 -5.91
N ARG A 142 10.50 -39.41 -7.16
CA ARG A 142 11.62 -40.21 -7.70
C ARG A 142 12.94 -39.69 -7.14
N ARG A 143 13.75 -40.59 -6.64
CA ARG A 143 15.15 -40.31 -6.29
C ARG A 143 16.01 -40.70 -7.51
N GLU A 144 16.83 -39.80 -7.99
CA GLU A 144 17.91 -40.13 -8.92
C GLU A 144 18.99 -40.90 -8.22
#